data_600652df147ba117547561f3dbd2ceb8
#
_entry.id   600652df147ba117547561f3dbd2ceb8
#
_cell.length_a   1.000
_cell.length_b   1.000
_cell.length_c   1.000
_cell.angle_alpha   90.00
_cell.angle_beta   90.00
_cell.angle_gamma   90.00
#
_symmetry.space_group_name_H-M   'P 1'
#
loop_
_entity.id
_entity.type
_entity.pdbx_description
1 polymer ?
#
loop_
_entity_poly.entity_id
_entity_poly.type
_entity_poly.pdbx_seq_one_letter_code
_entity_poly.pdbx_strand_id
1 'polypeptide(L)'
;MKRFIVSLMAMMGVLTISAQSIYDFKVKDDVGQEVSLSDYKGKVLLIVNTATRCGFTPQYKELEALYEKYSKDGFEILDFPCNQFGEQAPGTIQEIHSFCTANFDIQFPQFDKIEVNGANEHPLYTFLKAQKGFGGFDTNDQRGKFMDDMLRKKDANYDKKSDIKWNFTKFLVSRDGRVLKRYEPTDKLSDIEADMLMEVNPVLSNIMARRSIRKYLDKPVEHEKLEAVALAGINAPSAMNRQNWAVRIIEDQKLMADVKGQTRNAPNLICVLAPADGRFDLDAGLMGENMMLAAQTLGLGTCIQTGPIRFLTTDEKAKAFRDSLDIPEGYKLLYVISIGYPDEQPDAKPRDASKVKYIK
;
A
#
# COMPACT_ATOMS: atom_id res chain seq x y z
N MET A 1 11.35 -44.44 -49.31
CA MET A 1 10.26 -44.04 -48.42
C MET A 1 10.82 -43.08 -47.39
N LYS A 2 10.67 -41.76 -47.61
CA LYS A 2 11.12 -40.70 -46.68
C LYS A 2 9.98 -40.36 -45.73
N ARG A 3 10.18 -40.57 -44.44
CA ARG A 3 9.22 -40.20 -43.39
C ARG A 3 9.45 -38.75 -43.06
N PHE A 4 8.47 -37.88 -43.31
CA PHE A 4 8.38 -36.53 -42.81
C PHE A 4 7.87 -36.57 -41.37
N ILE A 5 8.66 -36.11 -40.41
CA ILE A 5 8.26 -35.85 -39.05
C ILE A 5 7.81 -34.39 -39.02
N VAL A 6 6.50 -34.17 -38.87
CA VAL A 6 5.93 -32.84 -38.62
C VAL A 6 6.01 -32.60 -37.11
N SER A 7 6.89 -31.69 -36.70
CA SER A 7 7.03 -31.25 -35.31
C SER A 7 5.96 -30.21 -35.03
N LEU A 8 4.94 -30.58 -34.23
CA LEU A 8 3.90 -29.70 -33.74
C LEU A 8 4.43 -28.91 -32.52
N MET A 9 4.91 -27.69 -32.75
CA MET A 9 5.21 -26.76 -31.66
C MET A 9 3.92 -26.28 -31.02
N ALA A 10 3.58 -26.79 -29.85
CA ALA A 10 2.52 -26.27 -29.02
C ALA A 10 3.00 -24.93 -28.44
N MET A 11 2.47 -23.81 -28.95
CA MET A 11 2.59 -22.50 -28.31
C MET A 11 1.78 -22.53 -27.01
N MET A 12 2.41 -22.79 -25.89
CA MET A 12 1.86 -22.48 -24.57
C MET A 12 1.81 -20.96 -24.43
N GLY A 13 0.67 -20.38 -24.72
CA GLY A 13 0.36 -19.01 -24.34
C GLY A 13 0.38 -18.92 -22.81
N VAL A 14 1.33 -18.24 -22.24
CA VAL A 14 1.31 -17.83 -20.84
C VAL A 14 0.17 -16.84 -20.70
N LEU A 15 -1.01 -17.32 -20.29
CA LEU A 15 -2.09 -16.46 -19.78
C LEU A 15 -1.56 -15.81 -18.50
N THR A 16 -1.09 -14.58 -18.59
CA THR A 16 -0.92 -13.72 -17.43
C THR A 16 -2.31 -13.50 -16.85
N ILE A 17 -2.67 -14.24 -15.81
CA ILE A 17 -3.85 -13.92 -14.99
C ILE A 17 -3.49 -12.60 -14.32
N SER A 18 -3.94 -11.48 -14.89
CA SER A 18 -3.96 -10.20 -14.20
C SER A 18 -4.76 -10.40 -12.92
N ALA A 19 -4.16 -10.13 -11.76
CA ALA A 19 -4.89 -10.17 -10.50
C ALA A 19 -6.07 -9.19 -10.62
N GLN A 20 -7.30 -9.69 -10.37
CA GLN A 20 -8.51 -8.88 -10.40
C GLN A 20 -8.38 -7.73 -9.41
N SER A 21 -8.69 -6.53 -9.85
CA SER A 21 -8.62 -5.29 -9.09
C SER A 21 -10.02 -4.71 -8.94
N ILE A 22 -10.22 -3.82 -7.96
CA ILE A 22 -11.47 -3.07 -7.85
C ILE A 22 -11.78 -2.26 -9.13
N TYR A 23 -10.77 -1.89 -9.89
CA TYR A 23 -10.91 -1.11 -11.13
C TYR A 23 -11.47 -1.90 -12.31
N ASP A 24 -11.67 -3.21 -12.16
CA ASP A 24 -12.27 -4.07 -13.18
C ASP A 24 -13.81 -4.06 -13.12
N PHE A 25 -14.38 -3.40 -12.11
CA PHE A 25 -15.83 -3.37 -11.90
C PHE A 25 -16.45 -2.08 -12.40
N LYS A 26 -17.74 -2.20 -12.77
CA LYS A 26 -18.61 -1.10 -13.15
C LYS A 26 -19.85 -1.12 -12.26
N VAL A 27 -20.38 0.04 -11.97
CA VAL A 27 -21.56 0.25 -11.12
C VAL A 27 -22.49 1.25 -11.81
N LYS A 28 -23.71 1.42 -11.33
CA LYS A 28 -24.62 2.46 -11.81
C LYS A 28 -24.66 3.61 -10.83
N ASP A 29 -24.63 4.83 -11.35
CA ASP A 29 -24.86 6.03 -10.54
C ASP A 29 -26.34 6.22 -10.17
N ASP A 30 -26.66 7.32 -9.50
CA ASP A 30 -28.00 7.68 -9.05
C ASP A 30 -28.98 8.02 -10.19
N VAL A 31 -28.49 8.19 -11.41
CA VAL A 31 -29.31 8.39 -12.63
C VAL A 31 -29.30 7.16 -13.54
N GLY A 32 -28.69 6.05 -13.12
CA GLY A 32 -28.64 4.78 -13.82
C GLY A 32 -27.58 4.69 -14.92
N GLN A 33 -26.65 5.65 -15.00
CA GLN A 33 -25.52 5.58 -15.93
C GLN A 33 -24.43 4.65 -15.39
N GLU A 34 -23.79 3.93 -16.33
CA GLU A 34 -22.67 3.05 -15.97
C GLU A 34 -21.42 3.87 -15.69
N VAL A 35 -20.85 3.67 -14.51
CA VAL A 35 -19.61 4.29 -14.04
C VAL A 35 -18.55 3.19 -13.84
N SER A 36 -17.37 3.38 -14.41
CA SER A 36 -16.24 2.48 -14.18
C SER A 36 -15.51 2.85 -12.90
N LEU A 37 -15.25 1.85 -12.04
CA LEU A 37 -14.43 2.12 -10.84
C LEU A 37 -12.98 2.47 -11.18
N SER A 38 -12.53 2.26 -12.42
CA SER A 38 -11.24 2.75 -12.92
C SER A 38 -11.13 4.29 -12.93
N ASP A 39 -12.26 5.00 -12.92
CA ASP A 39 -12.31 6.48 -12.89
C ASP A 39 -11.83 7.03 -11.53
N TYR A 40 -11.82 6.18 -10.51
CA TYR A 40 -11.31 6.47 -9.17
C TYR A 40 -9.84 6.04 -8.96
N LYS A 41 -9.13 5.66 -10.01
CA LYS A 41 -7.72 5.24 -9.94
C LYS A 41 -6.85 6.33 -9.31
N GLY A 42 -5.98 5.94 -8.38
CA GLY A 42 -5.12 6.87 -7.65
C GLY A 42 -5.75 7.53 -6.43
N LYS A 43 -7.04 7.28 -6.17
CA LYS A 43 -7.71 7.69 -4.92
C LYS A 43 -7.71 6.56 -3.90
N VAL A 44 -7.69 6.92 -2.62
CA VAL A 44 -8.03 6.02 -1.52
C VAL A 44 -9.54 5.95 -1.41
N LEU A 45 -10.13 4.75 -1.42
CA LEU A 45 -11.58 4.60 -1.45
C LEU A 45 -12.10 3.98 -0.16
N LEU A 46 -13.24 4.47 0.32
CA LEU A 46 -14.05 3.81 1.33
C LEU A 46 -15.37 3.38 0.70
N ILE A 47 -15.51 2.09 0.45
CA ILE A 47 -16.74 1.52 -0.14
C ILE A 47 -17.64 1.11 0.99
N VAL A 48 -18.89 1.57 1.00
CA VAL A 48 -19.82 1.33 2.08
C VAL A 48 -21.21 0.94 1.55
N ASN A 49 -21.86 -0.08 2.16
CA ASN A 49 -23.27 -0.35 1.94
C ASN A 49 -24.11 0.32 3.02
N THR A 50 -25.10 1.10 2.63
CA THR A 50 -25.83 1.98 3.53
C THR A 50 -27.33 1.74 3.56
N ALA A 51 -28.02 2.45 4.46
CA ALA A 51 -29.47 2.46 4.55
C ALA A 51 -29.97 3.73 5.26
N THR A 52 -31.17 4.21 4.91
CA THR A 52 -31.77 5.43 5.42
C THR A 52 -32.58 5.24 6.73
N ARG A 53 -32.94 4.01 7.07
CA ARG A 53 -33.77 3.66 8.26
C ARG A 53 -33.09 2.66 9.19
N CYS A 54 -31.77 2.72 9.26
CA CYS A 54 -30.95 1.83 10.09
C CYS A 54 -30.55 2.54 11.39
N GLY A 55 -30.36 1.78 12.48
CA GLY A 55 -29.79 2.33 13.71
C GLY A 55 -28.38 2.92 13.53
N PHE A 56 -27.68 2.52 12.46
CA PHE A 56 -26.37 3.07 12.09
C PHE A 56 -26.43 4.24 11.08
N THR A 57 -27.62 4.65 10.60
CA THR A 57 -27.78 5.79 9.68
C THR A 57 -27.09 7.09 10.15
N PRO A 58 -27.01 7.40 11.47
CA PRO A 58 -26.26 8.56 11.95
C PRO A 58 -24.77 8.57 11.58
N GLN A 59 -24.17 7.43 11.17
CA GLN A 59 -22.78 7.39 10.69
C GLN A 59 -22.57 8.20 9.39
N TYR A 60 -23.62 8.52 8.65
CA TYR A 60 -23.50 9.43 7.51
C TYR A 60 -22.84 10.77 7.90
N LYS A 61 -23.18 11.30 9.06
CA LYS A 61 -22.56 12.55 9.55
C LYS A 61 -21.04 12.42 9.75
N GLU A 62 -20.59 11.30 10.28
CA GLU A 62 -19.17 11.05 10.50
C GLU A 62 -18.44 10.73 9.19
N LEU A 63 -19.12 10.04 8.24
CA LEU A 63 -18.58 9.76 6.90
C LEU A 63 -18.43 11.07 6.12
N GLU A 64 -19.41 11.97 6.16
CA GLU A 64 -19.30 13.28 5.50
C GLU A 64 -18.16 14.10 6.09
N ALA A 65 -18.02 14.13 7.42
CA ALA A 65 -16.90 14.83 8.06
C ALA A 65 -15.52 14.28 7.62
N LEU A 66 -15.39 12.98 7.40
CA LEU A 66 -14.18 12.38 6.82
C LEU A 66 -13.98 12.83 5.36
N TYR A 67 -15.06 12.85 4.58
CA TYR A 67 -15.01 13.25 3.18
C TYR A 67 -14.61 14.72 3.03
N GLU A 68 -15.25 15.62 3.73
CA GLU A 68 -14.91 17.07 3.76
C GLU A 68 -13.43 17.28 4.09
N LYS A 69 -12.91 16.51 5.06
CA LYS A 69 -11.55 16.67 5.56
C LYS A 69 -10.49 16.19 4.58
N TYR A 70 -10.74 15.08 3.85
CA TYR A 70 -9.70 14.36 3.11
C TYR A 70 -9.95 14.21 1.60
N SER A 71 -11.09 14.64 1.06
CA SER A 71 -11.40 14.52 -0.38
C SER A 71 -10.37 15.22 -1.26
N LYS A 72 -9.86 16.39 -0.82
CA LYS A 72 -8.82 17.16 -1.53
C LYS A 72 -7.46 16.46 -1.56
N ASP A 73 -7.23 15.54 -0.64
CA ASP A 73 -6.02 14.72 -0.54
C ASP A 73 -6.13 13.41 -1.32
N GLY A 74 -7.24 13.26 -2.10
CA GLY A 74 -7.49 12.09 -2.93
C GLY A 74 -8.14 10.93 -2.17
N PHE A 75 -8.97 11.23 -1.20
CA PHE A 75 -9.90 10.28 -0.57
C PHE A 75 -11.28 10.37 -1.24
N GLU A 76 -11.97 9.23 -1.36
CA GLU A 76 -13.32 9.16 -1.91
C GLU A 76 -14.16 8.15 -1.16
N ILE A 77 -15.45 8.43 -0.97
CA ILE A 77 -16.43 7.50 -0.43
C ILE A 77 -17.36 7.05 -1.55
N LEU A 78 -17.52 5.76 -1.72
CA LEU A 78 -18.45 5.17 -2.69
C LEU A 78 -19.60 4.52 -1.91
N ASP A 79 -20.75 5.19 -1.91
CA ASP A 79 -21.94 4.80 -1.15
C ASP A 79 -22.91 3.97 -1.99
N PHE A 80 -23.23 2.77 -1.51
CA PHE A 80 -24.13 1.82 -2.16
C PHE A 80 -25.32 1.48 -1.24
N PRO A 81 -26.46 2.13 -1.38
CA PRO A 81 -27.66 1.79 -0.59
C PRO A 81 -28.08 0.33 -0.79
N CYS A 82 -28.35 -0.38 0.31
CA CYS A 82 -28.69 -1.80 0.29
C CYS A 82 -29.96 -2.08 1.12
N ASN A 83 -30.97 -2.74 0.51
CA ASN A 83 -32.24 -3.02 1.16
C ASN A 83 -32.34 -4.42 1.77
N GLN A 84 -31.24 -5.22 1.74
CA GLN A 84 -31.26 -6.63 2.18
C GLN A 84 -31.33 -6.81 3.69
N PHE A 85 -31.05 -5.77 4.48
CA PHE A 85 -31.02 -5.84 5.94
C PHE A 85 -32.25 -5.17 6.55
N GLY A 86 -33.32 -5.95 6.70
CA GLY A 86 -34.56 -5.50 7.33
C GLY A 86 -35.32 -4.44 6.53
N GLU A 87 -35.13 -4.38 5.21
CA GLU A 87 -35.77 -3.42 4.31
C GLU A 87 -35.55 -1.95 4.72
N GLN A 88 -34.34 -1.66 5.24
CA GLN A 88 -34.01 -0.37 5.84
C GLN A 88 -33.54 0.70 4.82
N ALA A 89 -33.47 0.36 3.52
CA ALA A 89 -33.23 1.31 2.43
C ALA A 89 -34.42 1.28 1.42
N PRO A 90 -35.64 1.63 1.86
CA PRO A 90 -36.80 1.66 0.97
C PRO A 90 -36.72 2.83 -0.01
N GLY A 91 -37.58 2.81 -1.04
CA GLY A 91 -37.66 3.85 -2.03
C GLY A 91 -36.67 3.72 -3.18
N THR A 92 -36.68 4.69 -4.06
CA THR A 92 -35.78 4.83 -5.20
C THR A 92 -34.43 5.41 -4.76
N ILE A 93 -33.41 5.31 -5.61
CA ILE A 93 -32.12 5.93 -5.31
C ILE A 93 -32.22 7.45 -5.22
N GLN A 94 -33.11 8.09 -6.01
CA GLN A 94 -33.32 9.54 -5.95
C GLN A 94 -33.96 9.99 -4.63
N GLU A 95 -34.87 9.18 -4.07
CA GLU A 95 -35.45 9.43 -2.73
C GLU A 95 -34.42 9.25 -1.63
N ILE A 96 -33.54 8.25 -1.74
CA ILE A 96 -32.43 8.01 -0.82
C ILE A 96 -31.43 9.17 -0.89
N HIS A 97 -31.00 9.58 -2.09
CA HIS A 97 -30.11 10.71 -2.31
C HIS A 97 -30.70 12.00 -1.70
N SER A 98 -31.97 12.30 -2.00
CA SER A 98 -32.64 13.45 -1.43
C SER A 98 -32.68 13.42 0.10
N PHE A 99 -32.92 12.26 0.70
CA PHE A 99 -32.89 12.07 2.14
C PHE A 99 -31.49 12.31 2.72
N CYS A 100 -30.45 11.75 2.11
CA CYS A 100 -29.07 11.86 2.58
C CYS A 100 -28.57 13.32 2.48
N THR A 101 -28.82 13.98 1.37
CA THR A 101 -28.46 15.39 1.18
C THR A 101 -29.19 16.30 2.17
N ALA A 102 -30.52 16.11 2.34
CA ALA A 102 -31.31 16.97 3.22
C ALA A 102 -31.00 16.80 4.72
N ASN A 103 -30.59 15.59 5.16
CA ASN A 103 -30.40 15.29 6.58
C ASN A 103 -28.93 15.28 7.03
N PHE A 104 -27.99 15.04 6.11
CA PHE A 104 -26.58 14.85 6.41
C PHE A 104 -25.64 15.67 5.51
N ASP A 105 -26.19 16.45 4.56
CA ASP A 105 -25.42 17.28 3.60
C ASP A 105 -24.38 16.48 2.80
N ILE A 106 -24.72 15.24 2.43
CA ILE A 106 -23.80 14.32 1.75
C ILE A 106 -23.32 14.87 0.42
N GLN A 107 -22.00 14.96 0.25
CA GLN A 107 -21.31 15.45 -0.94
C GLN A 107 -20.57 14.32 -1.71
N PHE A 108 -20.32 13.19 -1.07
CA PHE A 108 -19.66 12.07 -1.74
C PHE A 108 -20.61 11.32 -2.69
N PRO A 109 -20.06 10.60 -3.71
CA PRO A 109 -20.86 9.84 -4.69
C PRO A 109 -21.76 8.80 -4.06
N GLN A 110 -23.06 8.86 -4.40
CA GLN A 110 -24.03 7.81 -4.09
C GLN A 110 -24.42 7.09 -5.38
N PHE A 111 -24.34 5.75 -5.35
CA PHE A 111 -24.62 4.87 -6.47
C PHE A 111 -26.01 4.23 -6.36
N ASP A 112 -26.46 3.59 -7.44
CA ASP A 112 -27.72 2.84 -7.43
C ASP A 112 -27.69 1.73 -6.36
N LYS A 113 -28.89 1.31 -5.96
CA LYS A 113 -29.07 0.25 -4.93
C LYS A 113 -28.38 -1.02 -5.37
N ILE A 114 -27.73 -1.67 -4.43
CA ILE A 114 -26.92 -2.86 -4.68
C ILE A 114 -27.33 -4.04 -3.79
N GLU A 115 -27.23 -5.26 -4.31
CA GLU A 115 -27.27 -6.47 -3.50
C GLU A 115 -25.85 -6.91 -3.13
N VAL A 116 -25.61 -7.09 -1.83
CA VAL A 116 -24.29 -7.39 -1.28
C VAL A 116 -24.11 -8.84 -0.86
N ASN A 117 -25.22 -9.62 -0.89
CA ASN A 117 -25.26 -11.05 -0.57
C ASN A 117 -26.29 -11.78 -1.44
N GLY A 118 -26.11 -13.10 -1.59
CA GLY A 118 -27.10 -13.99 -2.20
C GLY A 118 -26.91 -14.15 -3.70
N ALA A 119 -27.97 -14.68 -4.39
CA ALA A 119 -27.87 -15.08 -5.78
C ALA A 119 -27.70 -13.90 -6.76
N ASN A 120 -28.20 -12.72 -6.39
CA ASN A 120 -28.10 -11.50 -7.21
C ASN A 120 -27.00 -10.54 -6.70
N GLU A 121 -26.12 -11.04 -5.88
CA GLU A 121 -25.00 -10.26 -5.36
C GLU A 121 -24.19 -9.62 -6.49
N HIS A 122 -23.88 -8.33 -6.34
CA HIS A 122 -23.06 -7.64 -7.32
C HIS A 122 -21.61 -8.14 -7.29
N PRO A 123 -20.97 -8.38 -8.46
CA PRO A 123 -19.59 -8.93 -8.52
C PRO A 123 -18.56 -8.14 -7.73
N LEU A 124 -18.73 -6.82 -7.58
CA LEU A 124 -17.91 -5.98 -6.70
C LEU A 124 -17.90 -6.50 -5.27
N TYR A 125 -19.06 -6.84 -4.69
CA TYR A 125 -19.14 -7.32 -3.31
C TYR A 125 -18.65 -8.76 -3.17
N THR A 126 -18.80 -9.61 -4.18
CA THR A 126 -18.15 -10.93 -4.24
C THR A 126 -16.64 -10.78 -4.13
N PHE A 127 -16.06 -9.86 -4.91
CA PHE A 127 -14.63 -9.56 -4.86
C PHE A 127 -14.20 -9.02 -3.49
N LEU A 128 -14.87 -7.97 -2.98
CA LEU A 128 -14.54 -7.35 -1.70
C LEU A 128 -14.53 -8.37 -0.55
N LYS A 129 -15.56 -9.20 -0.47
CA LYS A 129 -15.69 -10.26 0.55
C LYS A 129 -14.64 -11.37 0.41
N ALA A 130 -14.21 -11.68 -0.81
CA ALA A 130 -13.13 -12.64 -1.05
C ALA A 130 -11.76 -12.08 -0.62
N GLN A 131 -11.54 -10.77 -0.78
CA GLN A 131 -10.30 -10.11 -0.34
C GLN A 131 -10.23 -9.94 1.18
N LYS A 132 -11.35 -9.54 1.79
CA LYS A 132 -11.44 -9.31 3.26
C LYS A 132 -12.75 -9.90 3.78
N GLY A 133 -12.65 -11.07 4.39
CA GLY A 133 -13.76 -11.76 5.03
C GLY A 133 -14.22 -11.08 6.32
N PHE A 134 -15.27 -11.62 6.90
CA PHE A 134 -15.76 -11.19 8.21
C PHE A 134 -14.80 -11.63 9.32
N GLY A 135 -14.34 -10.66 10.13
CA GLY A 135 -13.38 -10.88 11.22
C GLY A 135 -14.01 -11.02 12.62
N GLY A 136 -15.35 -10.91 12.73
CA GLY A 136 -16.07 -10.87 14.01
C GLY A 136 -16.43 -9.45 14.42
N PHE A 137 -17.38 -9.33 15.36
CA PHE A 137 -17.65 -8.08 16.07
C PHE A 137 -16.79 -8.01 17.34
N ASP A 138 -16.39 -6.80 17.75
CA ASP A 138 -15.79 -6.62 19.08
C ASP A 138 -16.86 -6.80 20.16
N THR A 139 -16.90 -7.97 20.80
CA THR A 139 -17.85 -8.29 21.84
C THR A 139 -17.56 -7.62 23.19
N ASN A 140 -16.45 -6.90 23.33
CA ASN A 140 -16.18 -6.02 24.47
C ASN A 140 -16.93 -4.67 24.33
N ASP A 141 -17.27 -4.28 23.10
CA ASP A 141 -18.16 -3.14 22.84
C ASP A 141 -19.63 -3.58 22.94
N GLN A 142 -20.48 -2.76 23.57
CA GLN A 142 -21.90 -3.09 23.78
C GLN A 142 -22.66 -3.29 22.45
N ARG A 143 -22.37 -2.49 21.42
CA ARG A 143 -23.01 -2.60 20.10
C ARG A 143 -22.51 -3.84 19.36
N GLY A 144 -21.20 -4.12 19.45
CA GLY A 144 -20.61 -5.33 18.87
C GLY A 144 -21.21 -6.59 19.49
N LYS A 145 -21.33 -6.64 20.82
CA LYS A 145 -21.99 -7.74 21.53
C LYS A 145 -23.45 -7.90 21.13
N PHE A 146 -24.20 -6.79 21.03
CA PHE A 146 -25.60 -6.82 20.59
C PHE A 146 -25.74 -7.41 19.18
N MET A 147 -24.87 -7.02 18.25
CA MET A 147 -24.88 -7.52 16.86
C MET A 147 -24.54 -9.02 16.83
N ASP A 148 -23.51 -9.46 17.56
CA ASP A 148 -23.15 -10.88 17.67
C ASP A 148 -24.32 -11.70 18.21
N ASP A 149 -24.90 -11.30 19.34
CA ASP A 149 -26.02 -11.98 19.98
C ASP A 149 -27.25 -12.06 19.05
N MET A 150 -27.56 -10.97 18.34
CA MET A 150 -28.70 -10.91 17.42
C MET A 150 -28.53 -11.84 16.21
N LEU A 151 -27.35 -11.85 15.59
CA LEU A 151 -27.08 -12.66 14.40
C LEU A 151 -26.92 -14.13 14.76
N ARG A 152 -26.28 -14.44 15.88
CA ARG A 152 -26.09 -15.81 16.37
C ARG A 152 -27.40 -16.50 16.74
N LYS A 153 -28.42 -15.74 17.18
CA LYS A 153 -29.79 -16.27 17.37
C LYS A 153 -30.46 -16.67 16.06
N LYS A 154 -30.11 -16.04 14.94
CA LYS A 154 -30.65 -16.36 13.60
C LYS A 154 -29.88 -17.49 12.90
N ASP A 155 -28.55 -17.47 13.02
CA ASP A 155 -27.65 -18.50 12.46
C ASP A 155 -26.45 -18.66 13.41
N ALA A 156 -26.35 -19.77 14.11
CA ALA A 156 -25.25 -20.05 15.04
C ALA A 156 -23.86 -20.05 14.38
N ASN A 157 -23.82 -20.21 13.06
CA ASN A 157 -22.58 -20.22 12.26
C ASN A 157 -22.43 -18.97 11.37
N TYR A 158 -23.17 -17.88 11.65
CA TYR A 158 -23.14 -16.66 10.85
C TYR A 158 -21.71 -16.11 10.68
N ASP A 159 -20.87 -16.29 11.69
CA ASP A 159 -19.49 -15.81 11.75
C ASP A 159 -18.51 -16.58 10.85
N LYS A 160 -18.89 -17.76 10.37
CA LYS A 160 -18.07 -18.60 9.47
C LYS A 160 -18.16 -18.21 7.99
N LYS A 161 -19.05 -17.28 7.64
CA LYS A 161 -19.27 -16.82 6.26
C LYS A 161 -18.72 -15.41 6.09
N SER A 162 -18.16 -15.13 4.91
CA SER A 162 -17.66 -13.78 4.55
C SER A 162 -18.79 -12.78 4.23
N ASP A 163 -20.05 -13.20 4.18
CA ASP A 163 -21.20 -12.36 3.87
C ASP A 163 -21.18 -11.04 4.64
N ILE A 164 -21.73 -9.99 4.05
CA ILE A 164 -21.98 -8.72 4.72
C ILE A 164 -23.01 -8.98 5.83
N LYS A 165 -22.73 -8.54 7.03
CA LYS A 165 -23.57 -8.84 8.19
C LYS A 165 -24.67 -7.82 8.44
N TRP A 166 -24.43 -6.56 8.07
CA TRP A 166 -25.39 -5.49 8.27
C TRP A 166 -25.08 -4.28 7.38
N ASN A 167 -25.99 -3.29 7.36
CA ASN A 167 -25.75 -1.99 6.77
C ASN A 167 -24.55 -1.28 7.45
N PHE A 168 -23.86 -0.44 6.70
CA PHE A 168 -22.66 0.30 7.11
C PHE A 168 -21.42 -0.58 7.32
N THR A 169 -21.34 -1.75 6.68
CA THR A 169 -20.07 -2.45 6.48
C THR A 169 -19.23 -1.66 5.46
N LYS A 170 -17.94 -1.50 5.73
CA LYS A 170 -17.05 -0.66 4.94
C LYS A 170 -15.80 -1.43 4.52
N PHE A 171 -15.26 -1.08 3.34
CA PHE A 171 -14.00 -1.59 2.82
C PHE A 171 -13.09 -0.43 2.47
N LEU A 172 -11.90 -0.38 3.09
CA LEU A 172 -10.86 0.56 2.74
C LEU A 172 -10.02 -0.01 1.60
N VAL A 173 -9.79 0.79 0.55
CA VAL A 173 -9.07 0.40 -0.65
C VAL A 173 -7.95 1.40 -0.91
N SER A 174 -6.74 0.91 -1.20
CA SER A 174 -5.56 1.71 -1.51
C SER A 174 -5.63 2.36 -2.89
N ARG A 175 -4.74 3.32 -3.15
CA ARG A 175 -4.64 4.05 -4.43
C ARG A 175 -4.39 3.15 -5.64
N ASP A 176 -3.83 1.95 -5.44
CA ASP A 176 -3.59 0.95 -6.48
C ASP A 176 -4.72 -0.10 -6.61
N GLY A 177 -5.82 0.09 -5.89
CA GLY A 177 -7.02 -0.75 -5.99
C GLY A 177 -7.01 -2.02 -5.15
N ARG A 178 -6.06 -2.18 -4.20
CA ARG A 178 -6.04 -3.31 -3.27
C ARG A 178 -6.99 -3.06 -2.10
N VAL A 179 -7.78 -4.06 -1.74
CA VAL A 179 -8.63 -4.01 -0.53
C VAL A 179 -7.75 -4.20 0.70
N LEU A 180 -7.63 -3.16 1.51
CA LEU A 180 -6.75 -3.13 2.69
C LEU A 180 -7.41 -3.76 3.91
N LYS A 181 -8.64 -3.32 4.21
CA LYS A 181 -9.33 -3.73 5.43
C LYS A 181 -10.85 -3.66 5.25
N ARG A 182 -11.55 -4.51 5.98
CA ARG A 182 -13.00 -4.49 6.17
C ARG A 182 -13.30 -4.02 7.58
N TYR A 183 -14.35 -3.22 7.73
CA TYR A 183 -14.87 -2.71 9.00
C TYR A 183 -16.35 -3.02 9.10
N GLU A 184 -16.76 -3.47 10.25
CA GLU A 184 -18.17 -3.71 10.55
C GLU A 184 -18.83 -2.41 11.02
N PRO A 185 -20.18 -2.32 11.01
CA PRO A 185 -20.88 -1.10 11.42
C PRO A 185 -20.61 -0.68 12.87
N THR A 186 -20.12 -1.58 13.72
CA THR A 186 -19.78 -1.32 15.12
C THR A 186 -18.36 -0.81 15.33
N ASP A 187 -17.50 -0.89 14.30
CA ASP A 187 -16.13 -0.40 14.38
C ASP A 187 -16.11 1.13 14.44
N LYS A 188 -15.13 1.69 15.14
CA LYS A 188 -15.01 3.14 15.31
C LYS A 188 -14.50 3.79 14.02
N LEU A 189 -15.11 4.91 13.62
CA LEU A 189 -14.64 5.66 12.47
C LEU A 189 -13.24 6.25 12.68
N SER A 190 -12.85 6.52 13.94
CA SER A 190 -11.46 6.92 14.26
C SER A 190 -10.41 5.89 13.84
N ASP A 191 -10.73 4.60 13.88
CA ASP A 191 -9.82 3.55 13.46
C ASP A 191 -9.72 3.50 11.92
N ILE A 192 -10.84 3.76 11.23
CA ILE A 192 -10.88 3.93 9.77
C ILE A 192 -10.04 5.14 9.36
N GLU A 193 -10.21 6.28 10.04
CA GLU A 193 -9.44 7.49 9.80
C GLU A 193 -7.94 7.25 9.99
N ALA A 194 -7.54 6.55 11.05
CA ALA A 194 -6.14 6.22 11.31
C ALA A 194 -5.52 5.36 10.20
N ASP A 195 -6.23 4.31 9.76
CA ASP A 195 -5.76 3.44 8.68
C ASP A 195 -5.75 4.18 7.33
N MET A 196 -6.74 5.03 7.07
CA MET A 196 -6.84 5.85 5.86
C MET A 196 -5.71 6.89 5.77
N LEU A 197 -5.34 7.53 6.89
CA LEU A 197 -4.25 8.50 6.93
C LEU A 197 -2.93 7.93 6.43
N MET A 198 -2.67 6.64 6.65
CA MET A 198 -1.47 5.96 6.16
C MET A 198 -1.44 5.86 4.64
N GLU A 199 -2.60 5.90 3.97
CA GLU A 199 -2.73 5.81 2.52
C GLU A 199 -2.84 7.19 1.86
N VAL A 200 -3.54 8.13 2.50
CA VAL A 200 -3.80 9.48 1.95
C VAL A 200 -2.56 10.36 2.03
N ASN A 201 -1.84 10.33 3.14
CA ASN A 201 -0.62 11.12 3.31
C ASN A 201 0.53 10.53 2.48
N PRO A 202 1.09 11.26 1.48
CA PRO A 202 2.08 10.71 0.57
C PRO A 202 3.39 10.29 1.28
N VAL A 203 3.76 10.97 2.36
CA VAL A 203 4.96 10.60 3.13
C VAL A 203 4.72 9.31 3.89
N LEU A 204 3.60 9.19 4.61
CA LEU A 204 3.26 7.97 5.35
C LEU A 204 3.05 6.79 4.40
N SER A 205 2.34 7.00 3.31
CA SER A 205 2.13 5.99 2.26
C SER A 205 3.48 5.48 1.71
N ASN A 206 4.42 6.39 1.42
CA ASN A 206 5.75 6.03 0.93
C ASN A 206 6.54 5.20 1.98
N ILE A 207 6.52 5.62 3.24
CA ILE A 207 7.16 4.86 4.34
C ILE A 207 6.55 3.46 4.47
N MET A 208 5.23 3.35 4.43
CA MET A 208 4.52 2.07 4.57
C MET A 208 4.71 1.15 3.37
N ALA A 209 4.86 1.70 2.17
CA ALA A 209 5.04 0.95 0.93
C ALA A 209 6.48 0.47 0.71
N ARG A 210 7.49 1.10 1.34
CA ARG A 210 8.90 0.78 1.11
C ARG A 210 9.24 -0.68 1.45
N ARG A 211 9.93 -1.32 0.53
CA ARG A 211 10.43 -2.70 0.67
C ARG A 211 11.92 -2.77 0.33
N SER A 212 12.63 -3.74 0.91
CA SER A 212 13.99 -4.06 0.49
C SER A 212 13.93 -4.90 -0.78
N ILE A 213 14.38 -4.34 -1.89
CA ILE A 213 14.43 -4.97 -3.21
C ILE A 213 15.78 -5.67 -3.39
N ARG A 214 15.75 -6.93 -3.83
CA ARG A 214 16.93 -7.79 -3.99
C ARG A 214 17.09 -8.35 -5.39
N LYS A 215 16.09 -8.08 -6.27
CA LYS A 215 16.16 -8.40 -7.70
C LYS A 215 15.93 -7.11 -8.49
N TYR A 216 16.75 -6.90 -9.49
CA TYR A 216 16.75 -5.69 -10.28
C TYR A 216 16.77 -6.02 -11.76
N LEU A 217 16.14 -5.18 -12.57
CA LEU A 217 16.32 -5.20 -14.01
C LEU A 217 17.77 -4.83 -14.35
N ASP A 218 18.31 -5.43 -15.41
CA ASP A 218 19.66 -5.10 -15.91
C ASP A 218 19.63 -3.80 -16.73
N LYS A 219 19.24 -2.72 -16.03
CA LYS A 219 19.12 -1.38 -16.58
C LYS A 219 19.76 -0.39 -15.61
N PRO A 220 20.83 0.33 -15.99
CA PRO A 220 21.38 1.42 -15.17
C PRO A 220 20.34 2.48 -14.86
N VAL A 221 20.47 3.09 -13.69
CA VAL A 221 19.64 4.22 -13.26
C VAL A 221 20.21 5.50 -13.87
N GLU A 222 19.35 6.38 -14.29
CA GLU A 222 19.70 7.69 -14.83
C GLU A 222 20.41 8.55 -13.76
N HIS A 223 21.43 9.30 -14.17
CA HIS A 223 22.27 10.13 -13.29
C HIS A 223 21.42 11.08 -12.42
N GLU A 224 20.46 11.74 -13.00
CA GLU A 224 19.60 12.74 -12.34
C GLU A 224 18.78 12.12 -11.20
N LYS A 225 18.37 10.86 -11.34
CA LYS A 225 17.68 10.13 -10.27
C LYS A 225 18.63 9.76 -9.14
N LEU A 226 19.83 9.31 -9.48
CA LEU A 226 20.86 8.97 -8.47
C LEU A 226 21.28 10.21 -7.70
N GLU A 227 21.45 11.35 -8.39
CA GLU A 227 21.74 12.64 -7.77
C GLU A 227 20.62 13.07 -6.81
N ALA A 228 19.35 13.00 -7.25
CA ALA A 228 18.21 13.32 -6.40
C ALA A 228 18.15 12.45 -5.14
N VAL A 229 18.45 11.16 -5.26
CA VAL A 229 18.53 10.23 -4.12
C VAL A 229 19.66 10.63 -3.16
N ALA A 230 20.84 10.95 -3.68
CA ALA A 230 21.97 11.37 -2.84
C ALA A 230 21.69 12.70 -2.12
N LEU A 231 21.11 13.69 -2.83
CA LEU A 231 20.70 14.96 -2.24
C LEU A 231 19.66 14.78 -1.13
N ALA A 232 18.69 13.88 -1.30
CA ALA A 232 17.75 13.53 -0.23
C ALA A 232 18.49 12.96 0.99
N GLY A 233 19.49 12.12 0.78
CA GLY A 233 20.31 11.54 1.84
C GLY A 233 21.03 12.60 2.66
N ILE A 234 21.77 13.49 2.02
CA ILE A 234 22.58 14.52 2.71
C ILE A 234 21.74 15.59 3.43
N ASN A 235 20.42 15.66 3.15
CA ASN A 235 19.47 16.47 3.91
C ASN A 235 19.08 15.85 5.26
N ALA A 236 19.56 14.64 5.61
CA ALA A 236 19.35 14.07 6.92
C ALA A 236 20.02 14.93 8.01
N PRO A 237 19.41 15.01 9.21
CA PRO A 237 20.04 15.68 10.33
C PRO A 237 21.32 14.95 10.77
N SER A 238 22.30 15.70 11.25
CA SER A 238 23.48 15.17 11.89
C SER A 238 23.78 15.90 13.19
N ALA A 239 24.48 15.24 14.12
CA ALA A 239 24.83 15.83 15.40
C ALA A 239 25.55 17.16 15.21
N MET A 240 24.97 18.26 15.71
CA MET A 240 25.47 19.63 15.57
C MET A 240 25.72 20.05 14.10
N ASN A 241 25.00 19.45 13.16
CA ASN A 241 25.17 19.66 11.73
C ASN A 241 26.62 19.44 11.23
N ARG A 242 27.32 18.48 11.82
CA ARG A 242 28.75 18.20 11.49
C ARG A 242 28.92 17.56 10.13
N GLN A 243 27.89 16.87 9.62
CA GLN A 243 27.89 16.23 8.28
C GLN A 243 29.12 15.32 8.06
N ASN A 244 29.48 14.54 9.08
CA ASN A 244 30.63 13.64 9.08
C ASN A 244 30.33 12.37 8.27
N TRP A 245 30.08 12.54 6.98
CA TRP A 245 29.88 11.47 6.00
C TRP A 245 30.51 11.80 4.67
N ALA A 246 30.75 10.78 3.88
CA ALA A 246 31.01 10.93 2.46
C ALA A 246 30.17 9.89 1.72
N VAL A 247 29.61 10.27 0.57
CA VAL A 247 28.80 9.41 -0.28
C VAL A 247 29.53 9.22 -1.61
N ARG A 248 29.55 7.98 -2.11
CA ARG A 248 30.04 7.66 -3.45
C ARG A 248 28.94 6.94 -4.20
N ILE A 249 28.60 7.44 -5.36
CA ILE A 249 27.63 6.83 -6.27
C ILE A 249 28.41 6.13 -7.38
N ILE A 250 28.17 4.84 -7.59
CA ILE A 250 28.86 4.06 -8.60
C ILE A 250 27.94 3.88 -9.80
N GLU A 251 28.26 4.59 -10.86
CA GLU A 251 27.57 4.56 -12.16
C GLU A 251 28.39 3.77 -13.21
N ASP A 252 29.71 3.66 -13.03
CA ASP A 252 30.58 2.92 -13.92
C ASP A 252 30.25 1.43 -13.92
N GLN A 253 29.70 0.96 -15.04
CA GLN A 253 29.26 -0.43 -15.20
C GLN A 253 30.43 -1.42 -15.24
N LYS A 254 31.67 -0.98 -15.53
CA LYS A 254 32.86 -1.83 -15.46
C LYS A 254 33.22 -2.10 -14.01
N LEU A 255 33.23 -1.06 -13.16
CA LEU A 255 33.45 -1.21 -11.71
C LEU A 255 32.31 -2.04 -11.07
N MET A 256 31.07 -1.84 -11.50
CA MET A 256 29.95 -2.64 -11.04
C MET A 256 30.07 -4.11 -11.40
N ALA A 257 30.61 -4.45 -12.58
CA ALA A 257 30.77 -5.85 -13.00
C ALA A 257 31.63 -6.67 -12.02
N ASP A 258 32.67 -6.06 -11.42
CA ASP A 258 33.56 -6.71 -10.47
C ASP A 258 32.90 -7.04 -9.12
N VAL A 259 31.85 -6.27 -8.74
CA VAL A 259 31.21 -6.36 -7.41
C VAL A 259 29.73 -6.79 -7.45
N LYS A 260 29.13 -6.83 -8.64
CA LYS A 260 27.70 -7.07 -8.87
C LYS A 260 27.18 -8.32 -8.14
N GLY A 261 27.95 -9.42 -8.19
CA GLY A 261 27.57 -10.67 -7.52
C GLY A 261 27.46 -10.57 -6.00
N GLN A 262 28.14 -9.62 -5.36
CA GLN A 262 28.07 -9.38 -3.92
C GLN A 262 27.01 -8.34 -3.55
N THR A 263 26.55 -7.54 -4.50
CA THR A 263 25.64 -6.42 -4.31
C THR A 263 24.26 -6.66 -4.93
N ARG A 264 23.75 -7.88 -4.84
CA ARG A 264 22.41 -8.30 -5.33
C ARG A 264 22.23 -8.14 -6.84
N ASN A 265 23.30 -8.14 -7.62
CA ASN A 265 23.29 -7.89 -9.05
C ASN A 265 22.63 -6.54 -9.44
N ALA A 266 22.65 -5.56 -8.51
CA ALA A 266 22.11 -4.23 -8.77
C ALA A 266 22.94 -3.52 -9.84
N PRO A 267 22.32 -2.70 -10.71
CA PRO A 267 23.02 -1.95 -11.75
C PRO A 267 23.84 -0.79 -11.18
N ASN A 268 23.46 -0.26 -10.04
CA ASN A 268 24.16 0.86 -9.38
C ASN A 268 24.30 0.62 -7.88
N LEU A 269 25.26 1.32 -7.26
CA LEU A 269 25.55 1.20 -5.84
C LEU A 269 25.78 2.60 -5.25
N ILE A 270 25.26 2.83 -4.05
CA ILE A 270 25.60 3.99 -3.23
C ILE A 270 26.41 3.49 -2.03
N CYS A 271 27.63 4.01 -1.89
CA CYS A 271 28.53 3.70 -0.79
C CYS A 271 28.51 4.85 0.23
N VAL A 272 28.24 4.51 1.48
CA VAL A 272 28.23 5.49 2.58
C VAL A 272 29.45 5.27 3.47
N LEU A 273 30.22 6.34 3.59
CA LEU A 273 31.49 6.39 4.33
C LEU A 273 31.33 7.32 5.54
N ALA A 274 31.99 6.98 6.64
CA ALA A 274 32.04 7.84 7.82
C ALA A 274 33.38 7.62 8.59
N PRO A 275 33.77 8.54 9.49
CA PRO A 275 34.96 8.39 10.29
C PRO A 275 35.02 7.05 11.03
N ALA A 276 36.19 6.43 11.04
CA ALA A 276 36.39 5.09 11.61
C ALA A 276 36.35 5.08 13.15
N ASP A 277 36.64 6.19 13.79
CA ASP A 277 36.77 6.39 15.26
C ASP A 277 35.49 6.94 15.90
N GLY A 278 34.45 7.27 15.11
CA GLY A 278 33.26 7.93 15.59
C GLY A 278 32.02 7.00 15.72
N ARG A 279 30.98 7.53 16.40
CA ARG A 279 29.67 6.90 16.54
C ARG A 279 28.68 7.58 15.56
N PHE A 280 28.87 7.31 14.28
CA PHE A 280 28.07 7.94 13.20
C PHE A 280 26.95 7.03 12.65
N ASP A 281 26.71 5.90 13.32
CA ASP A 281 25.72 4.91 12.86
C ASP A 281 24.31 5.50 12.82
N LEU A 282 23.97 6.40 13.78
CA LEU A 282 22.68 7.07 13.80
C LEU A 282 22.51 8.03 12.61
N ASP A 283 23.48 8.93 12.41
CA ASP A 283 23.43 9.93 11.31
C ASP A 283 23.40 9.23 9.96
N ALA A 284 24.24 8.19 9.78
CA ALA A 284 24.29 7.38 8.58
C ALA A 284 22.98 6.59 8.35
N GLY A 285 22.35 6.09 9.43
CA GLY A 285 21.06 5.41 9.34
C GLY A 285 19.93 6.33 8.86
N LEU A 286 19.87 7.55 9.40
CA LEU A 286 18.90 8.58 8.97
C LEU A 286 19.10 8.95 7.50
N MET A 287 20.35 9.13 7.06
CA MET A 287 20.69 9.40 5.67
C MET A 287 20.28 8.26 4.75
N GLY A 288 20.55 7.01 5.15
CA GLY A 288 20.19 5.83 4.38
C GLY A 288 18.68 5.69 4.17
N GLU A 289 17.87 5.96 5.21
CA GLU A 289 16.41 5.91 5.08
C GLU A 289 15.89 7.01 4.16
N ASN A 290 16.40 8.25 4.25
CA ASN A 290 16.04 9.31 3.31
C ASN A 290 16.33 8.92 1.86
N MET A 291 17.50 8.34 1.58
CA MET A 291 17.85 7.82 0.25
C MET A 291 16.88 6.75 -0.24
N MET A 292 16.54 5.78 0.62
CA MET A 292 15.64 4.68 0.27
C MET A 292 14.22 5.16 -0.01
N LEU A 293 13.72 6.13 0.77
CA LEU A 293 12.40 6.74 0.56
C LEU A 293 12.37 7.57 -0.73
N ALA A 294 13.41 8.37 -1.00
CA ALA A 294 13.52 9.14 -2.23
C ALA A 294 13.61 8.22 -3.47
N ALA A 295 14.41 7.16 -3.40
CA ALA A 295 14.51 6.18 -4.49
C ALA A 295 13.14 5.57 -4.83
N GLN A 296 12.35 5.22 -3.82
CA GLN A 296 11.00 4.66 -4.03
C GLN A 296 10.06 5.63 -4.75
N THR A 297 10.08 6.92 -4.41
CA THR A 297 9.25 7.92 -5.12
C THR A 297 9.63 8.09 -6.59
N LEU A 298 10.88 7.74 -6.94
CA LEU A 298 11.41 7.77 -8.30
C LEU A 298 11.21 6.44 -9.06
N GLY A 299 10.46 5.47 -8.47
CA GLY A 299 10.22 4.16 -9.04
C GLY A 299 11.43 3.21 -8.95
N LEU A 300 12.38 3.48 -8.05
CA LEU A 300 13.58 2.68 -7.84
C LEU A 300 13.42 1.78 -6.60
N GLY A 301 14.02 0.60 -6.68
CA GLY A 301 14.15 -0.32 -5.56
C GLY A 301 15.52 -0.20 -4.90
N THR A 302 15.57 -0.41 -3.57
CA THR A 302 16.80 -0.31 -2.79
C THR A 302 16.94 -1.46 -1.81
N CYS A 303 18.21 -1.78 -1.47
CA CYS A 303 18.54 -2.68 -0.36
C CYS A 303 19.82 -2.21 0.32
N ILE A 304 19.71 -1.80 1.58
CA ILE A 304 20.89 -1.51 2.41
C ILE A 304 21.59 -2.82 2.80
N GLN A 305 22.94 -2.85 2.76
CA GLN A 305 23.74 -4.03 3.00
C GLN A 305 25.05 -3.69 3.71
N THR A 306 25.40 -4.48 4.71
CA THR A 306 26.72 -4.48 5.38
C THR A 306 27.55 -5.73 5.03
N GLY A 307 26.88 -6.80 4.58
CA GLY A 307 27.55 -8.06 4.22
C GLY A 307 28.67 -7.94 3.18
N PRO A 308 28.52 -7.14 2.10
CA PRO A 308 29.55 -6.96 1.09
C PRO A 308 30.81 -6.22 1.54
N ILE A 309 30.78 -5.49 2.66
CA ILE A 309 31.86 -4.56 3.08
C ILE A 309 33.21 -5.25 3.09
N ARG A 310 33.33 -6.42 3.71
CA ARG A 310 34.59 -7.14 3.78
C ARG A 310 35.16 -7.42 2.39
N PHE A 311 34.33 -7.95 1.48
CA PHE A 311 34.72 -8.19 0.08
C PHE A 311 35.16 -6.88 -0.59
N LEU A 312 34.35 -5.84 -0.52
CA LEU A 312 34.62 -4.56 -1.18
C LEU A 312 35.90 -3.87 -0.66
N THR A 313 36.27 -4.11 0.60
CA THR A 313 37.41 -3.44 1.22
C THR A 313 38.69 -4.28 1.24
N THR A 314 38.66 -5.60 1.08
CA THR A 314 39.84 -6.46 1.25
C THR A 314 40.10 -7.43 0.12
N ASP A 315 39.13 -7.76 -0.74
CA ASP A 315 39.32 -8.72 -1.82
C ASP A 315 40.04 -8.10 -3.03
N GLU A 316 40.95 -8.84 -3.62
CA GLU A 316 41.70 -8.37 -4.79
C GLU A 316 40.81 -8.15 -6.03
N LYS A 317 39.72 -8.90 -6.16
CA LYS A 317 38.75 -8.72 -7.25
C LYS A 317 38.04 -7.37 -7.17
N ALA A 318 37.91 -6.81 -5.97
CA ALA A 318 37.29 -5.51 -5.75
C ALA A 318 38.34 -4.37 -5.70
N LYS A 319 39.60 -4.62 -6.09
CA LYS A 319 40.65 -3.59 -5.97
C LYS A 319 40.34 -2.35 -6.77
N ALA A 320 39.99 -2.47 -8.04
CA ALA A 320 39.66 -1.32 -8.89
C ALA A 320 38.45 -0.53 -8.34
N PHE A 321 37.42 -1.23 -7.88
CA PHE A 321 36.27 -0.64 -7.21
C PHE A 321 36.68 0.11 -5.94
N ARG A 322 37.45 -0.52 -5.06
CA ARG A 322 37.92 0.07 -3.81
C ARG A 322 38.76 1.33 -4.05
N ASP A 323 39.69 1.28 -5.02
CA ASP A 323 40.55 2.42 -5.36
C ASP A 323 39.71 3.60 -5.90
N SER A 324 38.60 3.34 -6.63
CA SER A 324 37.68 4.36 -7.14
C SER A 324 36.86 5.05 -6.07
N LEU A 325 36.69 4.46 -4.89
CA LEU A 325 35.92 5.06 -3.80
C LEU A 325 36.61 6.30 -3.22
N ASP A 326 37.91 6.48 -3.42
CA ASP A 326 38.68 7.61 -2.87
C ASP A 326 38.26 7.87 -1.41
N ILE A 327 38.47 6.85 -0.58
CA ILE A 327 38.06 6.87 0.83
C ILE A 327 38.89 7.93 1.56
N PRO A 328 38.28 8.96 2.16
CA PRO A 328 39.04 9.97 2.91
C PRO A 328 39.84 9.35 4.04
N GLU A 329 41.00 9.97 4.36
CA GLU A 329 41.82 9.52 5.50
C GLU A 329 41.00 9.47 6.80
N GLY A 330 41.12 8.39 7.53
CA GLY A 330 40.36 8.18 8.76
C GLY A 330 38.91 7.73 8.57
N TYR A 331 38.43 7.57 7.32
CA TYR A 331 37.08 7.08 7.03
C TYR A 331 37.08 5.58 6.74
N LYS A 332 35.90 4.98 6.93
CA LYS A 332 35.60 3.60 6.55
C LYS A 332 34.27 3.52 5.78
N LEU A 333 34.12 2.48 4.98
CA LEU A 333 32.82 2.12 4.38
C LEU A 333 31.92 1.53 5.47
N LEU A 334 30.77 2.20 5.75
CA LEU A 334 29.80 1.76 6.74
C LEU A 334 28.81 0.75 6.17
N TYR A 335 28.22 1.08 5.04
CA TYR A 335 27.28 0.23 4.33
C TYR A 335 27.18 0.64 2.87
N VAL A 336 26.56 -0.21 2.08
CA VAL A 336 26.19 0.08 0.69
C VAL A 336 24.69 -0.05 0.50
N ILE A 337 24.14 0.73 -0.43
CA ILE A 337 22.75 0.62 -0.89
C ILE A 337 22.78 0.16 -2.33
N SER A 338 22.36 -1.08 -2.58
CA SER A 338 22.03 -1.53 -3.93
C SER A 338 20.82 -0.79 -4.43
N ILE A 339 20.88 -0.21 -5.63
CA ILE A 339 19.81 0.61 -6.21
C ILE A 339 19.63 0.27 -7.69
N GLY A 340 18.39 0.24 -8.15
CA GLY A 340 18.03 -0.08 -9.53
C GLY A 340 16.52 -0.17 -9.72
N TYR A 341 16.08 -0.43 -10.93
CA TYR A 341 14.68 -0.70 -11.22
C TYR A 341 14.30 -2.07 -10.64
N PRO A 342 13.22 -2.17 -9.84
CA PRO A 342 12.85 -3.42 -9.20
C PRO A 342 12.35 -4.47 -10.22
N ASP A 343 12.80 -5.72 -10.07
CA ASP A 343 12.31 -6.92 -10.77
C ASP A 343 11.63 -7.89 -9.80
N GLU A 344 11.08 -7.37 -8.74
CA GLU A 344 10.29 -8.11 -7.75
C GLU A 344 9.36 -7.14 -7.01
N GLN A 345 8.28 -7.69 -6.45
CA GLN A 345 7.36 -6.95 -5.56
C GLN A 345 7.12 -7.77 -4.28
N PRO A 346 8.02 -7.66 -3.30
CA PRO A 346 7.92 -8.44 -2.08
C PRO A 346 6.78 -7.95 -1.18
N ASP A 347 6.10 -8.89 -0.53
CA ASP A 347 5.06 -8.61 0.45
C ASP A 347 5.58 -7.85 1.67
N ALA A 348 4.66 -7.10 2.30
CA ALA A 348 4.92 -6.47 3.58
C ALA A 348 5.09 -7.53 4.66
N LYS A 349 6.20 -7.47 5.40
CA LYS A 349 6.37 -8.31 6.59
C LYS A 349 5.61 -7.70 7.76
N PRO A 350 4.95 -8.51 8.60
CA PRO A 350 4.28 -8.03 9.80
C PRO A 350 5.21 -7.19 10.70
N ARG A 351 4.63 -6.18 11.33
CA ARG A 351 5.30 -5.38 12.36
C ARG A 351 4.57 -5.58 13.68
N ASP A 352 5.34 -5.66 14.75
CA ASP A 352 4.82 -5.87 16.09
C ASP A 352 4.50 -4.51 16.74
N ALA A 353 3.25 -4.08 16.61
CA ALA A 353 2.77 -2.83 17.18
C ALA A 353 2.74 -2.84 18.72
N SER A 354 2.76 -4.03 19.37
CA SER A 354 2.77 -4.13 20.83
C SER A 354 4.03 -3.54 21.47
N LYS A 355 5.09 -3.34 20.67
CA LYS A 355 6.33 -2.69 21.10
C LYS A 355 6.23 -1.17 21.26
N VAL A 356 5.12 -0.57 20.79
CA VAL A 356 4.84 0.86 20.97
C VAL A 356 3.98 1.04 22.22
N LYS A 357 4.50 1.77 23.22
CA LYS A 357 3.78 2.08 24.45
C LYS A 357 3.56 3.58 24.57
N TYR A 358 2.32 3.97 24.75
CA TYR A 358 1.96 5.36 25.03
C TYR A 358 1.97 5.60 26.54
N ILE A 359 2.78 6.55 26.99
CA ILE A 359 2.82 7.00 28.40
C ILE A 359 2.03 8.30 28.44
N LYS A 360 0.88 8.27 29.11
CA LYS A 360 -0.06 9.39 29.23
C LYS A 360 0.00 9.96 30.64
#